data_a2ce3f1e75e356f927020b0b375c0ed8
#
_entry.id   a2ce3f1e75e356f927020b0b375c0ed8
#
_cell.length_a   1.000
_cell.length_b   1.000
_cell.length_c   1.000
_cell.angle_alpha   90.00
_cell.angle_beta   90.00
_cell.angle_gamma   90.00
#
_symmetry.space_group_name_H-M   'P 1'
#
loop_
_entity.id
_entity.type
_entity.pdbx_description
1 polymer ?
#
loop_
_entity_poly.entity_id
_entity_poly.type
_entity_poly.pdbx_seq_one_letter_code
_entity_poly.pdbx_strand_id
1 'polypeptide(L)'
;PSVIRDLDEALQAEFRTSGAVSGNKLGGVAVAAAVMGKLDRTTETTILTAMDEVDQELADEIRNLRFTFEDILKIDDTGIQLIMKEINQEDLLIALKTASDELKEKLFNNMSERAGQMLSDDLESLGPTKITEVEAGQQKIIAVCKKMEEEGKIMVGGSGEEMV
;
A
#
# COMPACT_ATOMS: atom_id res chain seq x y z
N PRO A 1 -21.40 -16.22 8.58
CA PRO A 1 -21.81 -17.46 7.94
C PRO A 1 -20.60 -18.20 7.41
N SER A 2 -20.70 -18.99 6.35
CA SER A 2 -19.67 -19.93 5.91
C SER A 2 -18.30 -19.34 5.61
N VAL A 3 -18.23 -18.15 5.02
CA VAL A 3 -16.96 -17.50 4.62
C VAL A 3 -16.08 -17.17 5.82
N ILE A 4 -16.68 -16.69 6.90
CA ILE A 4 -15.95 -16.37 8.14
C ILE A 4 -15.44 -17.66 8.80
N ARG A 5 -16.21 -18.72 8.74
CA ARG A 5 -15.81 -20.02 9.26
C ARG A 5 -14.68 -20.63 8.43
N ASP A 6 -14.78 -20.57 7.11
CA ASP A 6 -13.76 -21.07 6.19
C ASP A 6 -12.44 -20.30 6.36
N LEU A 7 -12.52 -18.99 6.57
CA LEU A 7 -11.35 -18.16 6.86
C LEU A 7 -10.72 -18.52 8.22
N ASP A 8 -11.54 -18.70 9.24
CA ASP A 8 -11.09 -19.08 10.58
C ASP A 8 -10.41 -20.46 10.57
N GLU A 9 -10.99 -21.42 9.86
CA GLU A 9 -10.40 -22.74 9.67
C GLU A 9 -9.08 -22.67 8.90
N ALA A 10 -9.00 -21.88 7.84
CA ALA A 10 -7.79 -21.66 7.07
C ALA A 10 -6.69 -21.01 7.92
N LEU A 11 -7.01 -19.99 8.70
CA LEU A 11 -6.09 -19.34 9.62
C LEU A 11 -5.60 -20.31 10.71
N GLN A 12 -6.48 -21.08 11.29
CA GLN A 12 -6.12 -22.09 12.30
C GLN A 12 -5.23 -23.20 11.72
N ALA A 13 -5.47 -23.64 10.49
CA ALA A 13 -4.65 -24.61 9.80
C ALA A 13 -3.25 -24.07 9.55
N GLU A 14 -3.12 -22.84 9.09
CA GLU A 14 -1.82 -22.18 8.91
C GLU A 14 -1.07 -21.99 10.24
N PHE A 15 -1.76 -21.59 11.29
CA PHE A 15 -1.16 -21.47 12.62
C PHE A 15 -0.64 -22.79 13.16
N ARG A 16 -1.34 -23.88 12.88
CA ARG A 16 -0.90 -25.23 13.31
C ARG A 16 0.29 -25.74 12.50
N THR A 17 0.33 -25.42 11.20
CA THR A 17 1.37 -25.88 10.28
C THR A 17 2.69 -25.12 10.48
N SER A 18 2.62 -23.85 10.79
CA SER A 18 3.82 -23.01 10.96
C SER A 18 4.51 -23.17 12.30
N GLY A 19 3.96 -23.93 13.24
CA GLY A 19 4.58 -24.18 14.55
C GLY A 19 4.83 -22.92 15.38
N ALA A 20 4.31 -21.81 14.96
CA ALA A 20 4.52 -20.51 15.56
C ALA A 20 3.54 -20.26 16.69
N VAL A 21 3.65 -21.04 17.74
CA VAL A 21 2.89 -20.81 18.97
C VAL A 21 3.68 -19.94 19.93
N SER A 22 4.43 -19.02 19.48
CA SER A 22 5.02 -18.08 20.40
C SER A 22 4.88 -16.65 19.88
N GLY A 23 3.81 -16.02 20.32
CA GLY A 23 3.72 -14.61 20.62
C GLY A 23 4.14 -13.60 19.56
N ASN A 24 4.33 -13.99 18.32
CA ASN A 24 4.74 -13.08 17.30
C ASN A 24 3.51 -12.57 16.51
N LYS A 25 2.86 -11.55 17.04
CA LYS A 25 1.75 -10.85 16.38
C LYS A 25 2.06 -10.48 14.92
N LEU A 26 3.32 -10.17 14.62
CA LEU A 26 3.77 -9.80 13.27
C LEU A 26 3.61 -10.95 12.26
N GLY A 27 3.90 -12.19 12.68
CA GLY A 27 3.72 -13.35 11.81
C GLY A 27 2.25 -13.61 11.47
N GLY A 28 1.37 -13.48 12.45
CA GLY A 28 -0.06 -13.69 12.27
C GLY A 28 -0.71 -12.67 11.36
N VAL A 29 -0.35 -11.40 11.50
CA VAL A 29 -0.85 -10.32 10.65
C VAL A 29 -0.39 -10.50 9.21
N ALA A 30 0.87 -10.86 8.99
CA ALA A 30 1.41 -11.11 7.65
C ALA A 30 0.70 -12.29 6.96
N VAL A 31 0.43 -13.37 7.69
CA VAL A 31 -0.32 -14.53 7.18
C VAL A 31 -1.76 -14.12 6.83
N ALA A 32 -2.42 -13.39 7.70
CA ALA A 32 -3.77 -12.89 7.46
C ALA A 32 -3.84 -12.02 6.21
N ALA A 33 -2.89 -11.10 6.03
CA ALA A 33 -2.80 -10.26 4.84
C ALA A 33 -2.57 -11.08 3.57
N ALA A 34 -1.72 -12.11 3.62
CA ALA A 34 -1.46 -12.99 2.49
C ALA A 34 -2.71 -13.82 2.11
N VAL A 35 -3.44 -14.32 3.08
CA VAL A 35 -4.71 -15.05 2.86
C VAL A 35 -5.74 -14.12 2.23
N MET A 36 -5.87 -12.91 2.76
CA MET A 36 -6.79 -11.91 2.21
C MET A 36 -6.46 -11.51 0.78
N GLY A 37 -5.18 -11.52 0.40
CA GLY A 37 -4.74 -11.26 -0.96
C GLY A 37 -5.24 -12.28 -1.99
N LYS A 38 -5.68 -13.45 -1.54
CA LYS A 38 -6.25 -14.51 -2.39
C LYS A 38 -7.77 -14.42 -2.53
N LEU A 39 -8.42 -13.56 -1.76
CA LEU A 39 -9.86 -13.39 -1.79
C LEU A 39 -10.27 -12.36 -2.84
N ASP A 40 -11.50 -12.46 -3.31
CA ASP A 40 -12.08 -11.40 -4.12
C ASP A 40 -12.29 -10.13 -3.28
N ARG A 41 -12.32 -8.99 -3.94
CA ARG A 41 -12.35 -7.68 -3.28
C ARG A 41 -13.59 -7.50 -2.38
N THR A 42 -14.73 -8.01 -2.80
CA THR A 42 -15.98 -7.92 -2.03
C THR A 42 -15.87 -8.70 -0.71
N THR A 43 -15.38 -9.92 -0.77
CA THR A 43 -15.17 -10.77 0.40
C THR A 43 -14.14 -10.14 1.35
N GLU A 44 -13.04 -9.64 0.82
CA GLU A 44 -12.03 -8.93 1.60
C GLU A 44 -12.60 -7.73 2.34
N THR A 45 -13.33 -6.87 1.65
CA THR A 45 -13.96 -5.68 2.25
C THR A 45 -14.94 -6.08 3.36
N THR A 46 -15.73 -7.11 3.13
CA THR A 46 -16.68 -7.63 4.13
C THR A 46 -15.96 -8.12 5.39
N ILE A 47 -14.87 -8.86 5.22
CA ILE A 47 -14.08 -9.38 6.34
C ILE A 47 -13.41 -8.23 7.11
N LEU A 48 -12.79 -7.30 6.43
CA LEU A 48 -12.14 -6.14 7.08
C LEU A 48 -13.14 -5.27 7.82
N THR A 49 -14.33 -5.06 7.26
CA THR A 49 -15.41 -4.33 7.93
C THR A 49 -15.86 -5.04 9.20
N ALA A 50 -16.00 -6.35 9.15
CA ALA A 50 -16.32 -7.15 10.34
C ALA A 50 -15.21 -7.10 11.39
N MET A 51 -13.96 -7.09 10.96
CA MET A 51 -12.79 -6.95 11.85
C MET A 51 -12.73 -5.58 12.51
N ASP A 52 -13.12 -4.52 11.82
CA ASP A 52 -13.19 -3.16 12.39
C ASP A 52 -14.08 -3.10 13.63
N GLU A 53 -15.15 -3.89 13.65
CA GLU A 53 -16.07 -3.96 14.78
C GLU A 53 -15.48 -4.70 15.99
N VAL A 54 -14.56 -5.63 15.74
CA VAL A 54 -13.96 -6.49 16.77
C VAL A 54 -12.59 -6.00 17.20
N ASP A 55 -11.74 -5.65 16.25
CA ASP A 55 -10.36 -5.19 16.46
C ASP A 55 -9.93 -4.30 15.31
N GLN A 56 -10.22 -3.01 15.42
CA GLN A 56 -9.90 -2.03 14.41
C GLN A 56 -8.39 -1.91 14.17
N GLU A 57 -7.60 -2.01 15.22
CA GLU A 57 -6.14 -1.92 15.12
C GLU A 57 -5.57 -3.05 14.24
N LEU A 58 -6.05 -4.26 14.43
CA LEU A 58 -5.66 -5.41 13.61
C LEU A 58 -6.10 -5.25 12.15
N ALA A 59 -7.31 -4.79 11.91
CA ALA A 59 -7.82 -4.52 10.56
C ALA A 59 -6.95 -3.47 9.85
N ASP A 60 -6.57 -2.41 10.53
CA ASP A 60 -5.70 -1.37 9.99
C ASP A 60 -4.30 -1.89 9.70
N GLU A 61 -3.73 -2.73 10.55
CA GLU A 61 -2.44 -3.39 10.29
C GLU A 61 -2.49 -4.25 9.03
N ILE A 62 -3.57 -5.00 8.82
CA ILE A 62 -3.75 -5.82 7.62
C ILE A 62 -3.88 -4.94 6.38
N ARG A 63 -4.67 -3.88 6.43
CA ARG A 63 -4.78 -2.91 5.33
C ARG A 63 -3.43 -2.30 4.98
N ASN A 64 -2.64 -1.95 5.98
CA ASN A 64 -1.32 -1.37 5.80
C ASN A 64 -0.36 -2.34 5.12
N LEU A 65 -0.39 -3.62 5.44
CA LEU A 65 0.43 -4.64 4.78
C LEU A 65 0.01 -4.90 3.34
N ARG A 66 -1.24 -4.63 2.99
CA ARG A 66 -1.79 -4.79 1.65
C ARG A 66 -1.62 -3.57 0.75
N PHE A 67 -1.25 -2.44 1.32
CA PHE A 67 -0.97 -1.24 0.54
C PHE A 67 0.36 -1.41 -0.20
N THR A 68 0.31 -1.30 -1.52
CA THR A 68 1.48 -1.39 -2.39
C THR A 68 1.81 -0.03 -3.00
N PHE A 69 3.02 0.10 -3.54
CA PHE A 69 3.44 1.32 -4.23
C PHE A 69 2.50 1.68 -5.40
N GLU A 70 2.01 0.69 -6.13
CA GLU A 70 1.06 0.89 -7.24
C GLU A 70 -0.31 1.40 -6.78
N ASP A 71 -0.68 1.19 -5.52
CA ASP A 71 -1.93 1.71 -4.96
C ASP A 71 -1.96 3.25 -4.87
N ILE A 72 -0.81 3.90 -5.04
CA ILE A 72 -0.73 5.36 -5.17
C ILE A 72 -1.57 5.86 -6.37
N LEU A 73 -1.77 5.03 -7.40
CA LEU A 73 -2.67 5.33 -8.51
C LEU A 73 -4.11 5.64 -8.08
N LYS A 74 -4.54 5.10 -6.95
CA LYS A 74 -5.88 5.29 -6.41
C LYS A 74 -6.04 6.61 -5.64
N ILE A 75 -4.95 7.31 -5.37
CA ILE A 75 -4.96 8.59 -4.69
C ILE A 75 -5.33 9.67 -5.70
N ASP A 76 -6.14 10.63 -5.30
CA ASP A 76 -6.51 11.77 -6.13
C ASP A 76 -5.33 12.73 -6.36
N ASP A 77 -5.47 13.62 -7.33
CA ASP A 77 -4.40 14.54 -7.70
C ASP A 77 -3.99 15.46 -6.55
N THR A 78 -4.94 15.93 -5.77
CA THR A 78 -4.67 16.75 -4.59
C THR A 78 -3.84 15.98 -3.56
N GLY A 79 -4.19 14.74 -3.29
CA GLY A 79 -3.45 13.85 -2.41
C GLY A 79 -2.03 13.58 -2.90
N ILE A 80 -1.87 13.32 -4.19
CA ILE A 80 -0.56 13.14 -4.83
C ILE A 80 0.31 14.38 -4.62
N GLN A 81 -0.22 15.57 -4.84
CA GLN A 81 0.52 16.82 -4.66
C GLN A 81 0.98 17.01 -3.22
N LEU A 82 0.15 16.65 -2.25
CA LEU A 82 0.52 16.69 -0.83
C LEU A 82 1.64 15.70 -0.51
N ILE A 83 1.54 14.49 -1.02
CA ILE A 83 2.56 13.44 -0.85
C ILE A 83 3.89 13.89 -1.44
N MET A 84 3.86 14.47 -2.64
CA MET A 84 5.05 14.95 -3.34
C MET A 84 5.82 16.02 -2.57
N LYS A 85 5.15 16.79 -1.73
CA LYS A 85 5.80 17.81 -0.88
C LYS A 85 6.56 17.19 0.29
N GLU A 86 6.14 16.02 0.75
CA GLU A 86 6.72 15.33 1.90
C GLU A 86 7.79 14.31 1.50
N ILE A 87 7.84 13.91 0.24
CA ILE A 87 8.77 12.90 -0.26
C ILE A 87 10.09 13.54 -0.68
N ASN A 88 11.21 12.89 -0.32
CA ASN A 88 12.51 13.23 -0.83
C ASN A 88 12.61 12.85 -2.32
N GLN A 89 13.16 13.73 -3.14
CA GLN A 89 13.32 13.51 -4.58
C GLN A 89 14.18 12.30 -4.92
N GLU A 90 15.21 12.02 -4.12
CA GLU A 90 16.07 10.86 -4.32
C GLU A 90 15.31 9.56 -4.11
N ASP A 91 14.51 9.49 -3.04
CA ASP A 91 13.69 8.32 -2.76
C ASP A 91 12.62 8.11 -3.84
N LEU A 92 12.03 9.19 -4.34
CA LEU A 92 11.07 9.16 -5.44
C LEU A 92 11.72 8.65 -6.74
N LEU A 93 12.89 9.15 -7.07
CA LEU A 93 13.64 8.76 -8.26
C LEU A 93 13.94 7.25 -8.26
N ILE A 94 14.45 6.75 -7.15
CA ILE A 94 14.77 5.33 -6.99
C ILE A 94 13.49 4.48 -7.05
N ALA A 95 12.45 4.90 -6.36
CA ALA A 95 11.18 4.19 -6.31
C ALA A 95 10.49 4.07 -7.67
N LEU A 96 10.62 5.09 -8.51
CA LEU A 96 10.04 5.11 -9.85
C LEU A 96 10.74 4.18 -10.85
N LYS A 97 11.90 3.66 -10.52
CA LYS A 97 12.67 2.80 -11.43
C LYS A 97 11.87 1.56 -11.89
N THR A 98 11.10 0.98 -10.99
CA THR A 98 10.27 -0.20 -11.27
C THR A 98 8.77 0.12 -11.29
N ALA A 99 8.40 1.39 -11.20
CA ALA A 99 7.00 1.79 -11.25
C ALA A 99 6.40 1.56 -12.63
N SER A 100 5.09 1.32 -12.68
CA SER A 100 4.35 1.26 -13.94
C SER A 100 4.38 2.61 -14.66
N ASP A 101 4.22 2.57 -15.99
CA ASP A 101 4.14 3.80 -16.80
C ASP A 101 2.96 4.67 -16.39
N GLU A 102 1.84 4.05 -16.04
CA GLU A 102 0.64 4.74 -15.55
C GLU A 102 0.93 5.54 -14.27
N LEU A 103 1.64 4.94 -13.32
CA LEU A 103 2.01 5.60 -12.07
C LEU A 103 3.00 6.74 -12.31
N LYS A 104 4.00 6.54 -13.15
CA LYS A 104 4.94 7.59 -13.56
C LYS A 104 4.22 8.77 -14.17
N GLU A 105 3.33 8.50 -15.12
CA GLU A 105 2.54 9.53 -15.80
C GLU A 105 1.67 10.31 -14.81
N LYS A 106 0.99 9.62 -13.90
CA LYS A 106 0.18 10.26 -12.87
C LYS A 106 1.02 11.19 -11.98
N LEU A 107 2.19 10.77 -11.57
CA LEU A 107 3.09 11.59 -10.76
C LEU A 107 3.62 12.79 -11.54
N PHE A 108 4.02 12.59 -12.79
CA PHE A 108 4.49 13.69 -13.65
C PHE A 108 3.41 14.72 -13.94
N ASN A 109 2.16 14.30 -14.13
CA ASN A 109 1.02 15.19 -14.36
C ASN A 109 0.70 16.05 -13.12
N ASN A 110 1.15 15.65 -11.95
CA ASN A 110 0.98 16.38 -10.70
C ASN A 110 2.21 17.22 -10.30
N MET A 111 3.19 17.31 -11.18
CA MET A 111 4.38 18.14 -11.03
C MET A 111 4.33 19.32 -11.99
N SER A 112 5.15 20.35 -11.74
CA SER A 112 5.42 21.35 -12.76
C SER A 112 6.15 20.70 -13.94
N GLU A 113 5.97 21.24 -15.13
CA GLU A 113 6.61 20.74 -16.35
C GLU A 113 8.13 20.63 -16.18
N ARG A 114 8.73 21.65 -15.58
CA ARG A 114 10.17 21.67 -15.30
C ARG A 114 10.59 20.56 -14.32
N ALA A 115 9.86 20.38 -13.23
CA ALA A 115 10.15 19.33 -12.25
C ALA A 115 9.97 17.93 -12.85
N GLY A 116 8.93 17.73 -13.63
CA GLY A 116 8.70 16.47 -14.35
C GLY A 116 9.81 16.15 -15.33
N GLN A 117 10.27 17.14 -16.09
CA GLN A 117 11.37 16.97 -17.04
C GLN A 117 12.67 16.61 -16.32
N MET A 118 12.99 17.32 -15.25
CA MET A 118 14.18 17.03 -14.45
C MET A 118 14.16 15.60 -13.88
N LEU A 119 13.03 15.19 -13.36
CA LEU A 119 12.87 13.84 -12.79
C LEU A 119 12.98 12.77 -13.89
N SER A 120 12.39 13.01 -15.05
CA SER A 120 12.49 12.11 -16.20
C SER A 120 13.94 11.97 -16.68
N ASP A 121 14.66 13.07 -16.81
CA ASP A 121 16.08 13.08 -17.20
C ASP A 121 16.95 12.34 -16.17
N ASP A 122 16.71 12.59 -14.89
CA ASP A 122 17.41 11.91 -13.81
C ASP A 122 17.13 10.41 -13.81
N LEU A 123 15.87 10.01 -14.11
CA LEU A 123 15.48 8.61 -14.20
C LEU A 123 16.16 7.89 -15.36
N GLU A 124 16.28 8.54 -16.51
CA GLU A 124 17.03 8.03 -17.67
C GLU A 124 18.52 7.90 -17.38
N SER A 125 19.08 8.84 -16.63
CA SER A 125 20.48 8.86 -16.25
C SER A 125 20.80 7.89 -15.10
N LEU A 126 19.78 7.42 -14.39
CA LEU A 126 19.97 6.50 -13.28
C LEU A 126 20.43 5.14 -13.79
N GLY A 127 21.62 4.75 -13.42
CA GLY A 127 22.21 3.46 -13.78
C GLY A 127 21.52 2.28 -13.09
N PRO A 128 22.07 1.07 -13.24
CA PRO A 128 21.55 -0.11 -12.55
C PRO A 128 21.45 0.12 -11.04
N THR A 129 20.26 -0.10 -10.49
CA THR A 129 19.97 0.11 -9.07
C THR A 129 19.54 -1.22 -8.47
N LYS A 130 20.00 -1.51 -7.27
CA LYS A 130 19.61 -2.74 -6.58
C LYS A 130 18.11 -2.72 -6.27
N ILE A 131 17.45 -3.87 -6.48
CA ILE A 131 16.02 -4.02 -6.18
C ILE A 131 15.73 -3.66 -4.70
N THR A 132 16.62 -4.02 -3.79
CA THR A 132 16.49 -3.69 -2.36
C THR A 132 16.47 -2.18 -2.10
N GLU A 133 17.24 -1.41 -2.85
CA GLU A 133 17.23 0.06 -2.76
C GLU A 133 15.94 0.65 -3.33
N VAL A 134 15.46 0.10 -4.44
CA VAL A 134 14.17 0.50 -5.05
C VAL A 134 13.03 0.22 -4.07
N GLU A 135 12.98 -0.96 -3.50
CA GLU A 135 11.96 -1.34 -2.52
C GLU A 135 12.02 -0.48 -1.27
N ALA A 136 13.22 -0.16 -0.79
CA ALA A 136 13.40 0.73 0.36
C ALA A 136 12.85 2.14 0.08
N GLY A 137 13.12 2.69 -1.11
CA GLY A 137 12.56 3.97 -1.55
C GLY A 137 11.04 3.93 -1.63
N GLN A 138 10.49 2.87 -2.20
CA GLN A 138 9.05 2.65 -2.27
C GLN A 138 8.41 2.54 -0.89
N GLN A 139 9.03 1.85 0.05
CA GLN A 139 8.54 1.72 1.42
C GLN A 139 8.52 3.06 2.17
N LYS A 140 9.49 3.92 1.95
CA LYS A 140 9.49 5.27 2.51
C LYS A 140 8.30 6.09 2.01
N ILE A 141 8.01 6.01 0.73
CA ILE A 141 6.87 6.70 0.11
C ILE A 141 5.55 6.14 0.65
N ILE A 142 5.43 4.83 0.74
CA ILE A 142 4.27 4.16 1.33
C ILE A 142 4.07 4.62 2.78
N ALA A 143 5.12 4.73 3.57
CA ALA A 143 5.04 5.22 4.95
C ALA A 143 4.50 6.65 5.03
N VAL A 144 4.91 7.53 4.12
CA VAL A 144 4.37 8.89 4.02
C VAL A 144 2.89 8.86 3.67
N CYS A 145 2.49 8.03 2.70
CA CYS A 145 1.09 7.88 2.31
C CYS A 145 0.22 7.41 3.49
N LYS A 146 0.66 6.41 4.22
CA LYS A 146 -0.04 5.90 5.40
C LYS A 146 -0.20 6.95 6.49
N LYS A 147 0.87 7.68 6.76
CA LYS A 147 0.86 8.75 7.74
C LYS A 147 -0.15 9.84 7.36
N MET A 148 -0.17 10.25 6.10
CA MET A 148 -1.09 11.26 5.62
C MET A 148 -2.54 10.77 5.62
N GLU A 149 -2.77 9.50 5.35
CA GLU A 149 -4.09 8.87 5.45
C GLU A 149 -4.58 8.87 6.91
N GLU A 150 -3.74 8.51 7.87
CA GLU A 150 -4.05 8.55 9.30
C GLU A 150 -4.37 9.96 9.77
N GLU A 151 -3.68 10.96 9.23
CA GLU A 151 -3.93 12.37 9.51
C GLU A 151 -5.17 12.94 8.79
N GLY A 152 -5.80 12.14 7.92
CA GLY A 152 -6.96 12.55 7.15
C GLY A 152 -6.66 13.50 5.99
N LYS A 153 -5.41 13.67 5.62
CA LYS A 153 -4.99 14.56 4.52
C LYS A 153 -5.22 13.97 3.13
N ILE A 154 -5.17 12.64 3.03
CA ILE A 154 -5.41 11.90 1.79
C ILE A 154 -6.33 10.71 2.05
N MET A 155 -6.99 10.25 0.98
CA MET A 155 -7.78 9.03 1.00
C MET A 155 -7.11 8.01 0.08
N VAL A 156 -6.76 6.85 0.62
CA VAL A 156 -6.16 5.73 -0.11
C VAL A 156 -7.17 4.61 -0.25
N GLY A 157 -7.24 4.03 -1.43
CA GLY A 157 -8.06 2.85 -1.66
C GLY A 157 -9.49 3.15 -2.01
N GLY A 158 -9.65 4.12 -2.89
CA GLY A 158 -10.81 4.27 -3.74
C GLY A 158 -12.11 3.72 -3.18
N SER A 159 -12.60 4.29 -2.13
CA SER A 159 -14.04 4.38 -2.04
C SER A 159 -14.41 5.31 -3.18
N GLY A 160 -14.49 4.75 -4.37
CA GLY A 160 -15.17 5.38 -5.49
C GLY A 160 -16.66 5.46 -5.22
N GLU A 161 -17.01 5.75 -4.00
CA GLU A 161 -18.30 6.30 -3.70
C GLU A 161 -18.21 7.75 -4.07
N GLU A 162 -18.47 7.98 -5.35
CA GLU A 162 -18.98 9.25 -5.78
C GLU A 162 -20.13 9.59 -4.86
N MET A 163 -19.86 10.44 -3.91
CA MET A 163 -20.93 11.12 -3.21
C MET A 163 -21.55 12.09 -4.21
N VAL A 164 -22.64 11.65 -4.78
CA VAL A 164 -23.51 12.51 -5.59
C VAL A 164 -24.28 13.42 -4.66
#